data_40c169f1d07ab672f88295e9741e3648
#
_entry.id   40c169f1d07ab672f88295e9741e3648
#
_cell.length_a   1.000
_cell.length_b   1.000
_cell.length_c   1.000
_cell.angle_alpha   90.00
_cell.angle_beta   90.00
_cell.angle_gamma   90.00
#
_symmetry.space_group_name_H-M   'P 1'
#
loop_
_entity.id
_entity.type
_entity.pdbx_description
1 polymer ?
#
loop_
_entity_poly.entity_id
_entity_poly.type
_entity_poly.pdbx_seq_one_letter_code
_entity_poly.pdbx_strand_id
1 'polypeptide(L)'
;MGSFRFHEWLICEIETDDGIIGIGNAALAPQLVKKTIDTYLTPLVIGEDPFDYSYIWEKMYRRTHAWGRRGLGMVAISAIDIALWDIMGKITNKPVFKLLGGRTKEKIPVYASKLYSQPIKDLQKE
;
A
#
# COMPACT_ATOMS: atom_id res chain seq x y z
N MET A 1 13.86 25.69 12.90
CA MET A 1 13.86 24.27 12.55
C MET A 1 12.46 23.73 12.71
N GLY A 2 11.81 23.33 11.62
CA GLY A 2 10.47 22.76 11.69
C GLY A 2 10.53 21.35 12.27
N SER A 3 9.58 21.00 13.12
CA SER A 3 9.40 19.61 13.57
C SER A 3 8.91 18.77 12.40
N PHE A 4 9.69 17.79 11.97
CA PHE A 4 9.22 16.80 11.02
C PHE A 4 8.24 15.87 11.73
N ARG A 5 6.97 15.89 11.33
CA ARG A 5 6.02 14.84 11.70
C ARG A 5 6.26 13.66 10.77
N PHE A 6 6.81 12.57 11.29
CA PHE A 6 7.19 11.39 10.50
C PHE A 6 6.03 10.43 10.16
N HIS A 7 4.78 10.73 10.56
CA HIS A 7 3.66 9.79 10.47
C HIS A 7 2.39 10.41 9.89
N GLU A 8 2.48 10.86 8.64
CA GLU A 8 1.27 11.13 7.85
C GLU A 8 1.00 9.91 6.97
N TRP A 9 -0.22 9.40 7.03
CA TRP A 9 -0.68 8.27 6.24
C TRP A 9 -1.71 8.70 5.21
N LEU A 10 -1.61 8.15 4.02
CA LEU A 10 -2.66 8.15 3.03
C LEU A 10 -3.36 6.80 3.06
N ILE A 11 -4.66 6.79 3.18
CA ILE A 11 -5.49 5.61 2.97
C ILE A 11 -6.03 5.67 1.54
N CYS A 12 -5.87 4.58 0.82
CA CYS A 12 -6.42 4.37 -0.52
C CYS A 12 -7.58 3.38 -0.39
N GLU A 13 -8.76 3.82 -0.74
CA GLU A 13 -9.96 2.97 -0.80
C GLU A 13 -10.34 2.74 -2.25
N ILE A 14 -10.60 1.48 -2.60
CA ILE A 14 -11.12 1.06 -3.89
C ILE A 14 -12.43 0.32 -3.63
N GLU A 15 -13.50 0.78 -4.25
CA GLU A 15 -14.82 0.17 -4.17
C GLU A 15 -15.14 -0.55 -5.48
N THR A 16 -15.62 -1.79 -5.38
CA THR A 16 -16.12 -2.57 -6.51
C THR A 16 -17.59 -2.24 -6.79
N ASP A 17 -18.10 -2.59 -7.98
CA ASP A 17 -19.50 -2.43 -8.34
C ASP A 17 -20.45 -3.17 -7.38
N ASP A 18 -19.97 -4.25 -6.74
CA ASP A 18 -20.71 -5.00 -5.72
C ASP A 18 -20.62 -4.38 -4.31
N GLY A 19 -19.98 -3.21 -4.17
CA GLY A 19 -19.85 -2.50 -2.89
C GLY A 19 -18.79 -3.06 -1.96
N ILE A 20 -17.85 -3.88 -2.44
CA ILE A 20 -16.73 -4.37 -1.64
C ILE A 20 -15.63 -3.30 -1.66
N ILE A 21 -15.23 -2.85 -0.47
CA ILE A 21 -14.18 -1.85 -0.29
C ILE A 21 -12.87 -2.53 0.07
N GLY A 22 -11.82 -2.30 -0.73
CA GLY A 22 -10.45 -2.66 -0.41
C GLY A 22 -9.66 -1.47 0.11
N ILE A 23 -8.80 -1.72 1.07
CA ILE A 23 -8.01 -0.69 1.74
C ILE A 23 -6.53 -0.93 1.50
N GLY A 24 -5.86 0.08 0.95
CA GLY A 24 -4.41 0.16 0.88
C GLY A 24 -3.89 1.40 1.59
N ASN A 25 -2.58 1.52 1.72
CA ASN A 25 -2.00 2.65 2.41
C ASN A 25 -0.66 3.10 1.83
N ALA A 26 -0.31 4.35 2.07
CA ALA A 26 0.98 4.95 1.77
C ALA A 26 1.43 5.86 2.90
N ALA A 27 2.71 5.80 3.26
CA ALA A 27 3.27 6.53 4.40
C ALA A 27 4.25 7.65 4.00
N LEU A 28 4.53 7.83 2.72
CA LEU A 28 5.52 8.79 2.23
C LEU A 28 4.84 9.91 1.44
N ALA A 29 5.00 11.17 1.88
CA ALA A 29 4.52 12.37 1.20
C ALA A 29 3.06 12.22 0.68
N PRO A 30 2.08 12.04 1.57
CA PRO A 30 0.73 11.60 1.24
C PRO A 30 0.03 12.49 0.21
N GLN A 31 0.25 13.81 0.23
CA GLN A 31 -0.35 14.74 -0.72
C GLN A 31 0.14 14.51 -2.16
N LEU A 32 1.45 14.23 -2.33
CA LEU A 32 2.04 13.94 -3.63
C LEU A 32 1.60 12.56 -4.13
N VAL A 33 1.58 11.58 -3.24
CA VAL A 33 1.09 10.23 -3.56
C VAL A 33 -0.39 10.28 -3.94
N LYS A 34 -1.23 11.00 -3.18
CA LYS A 34 -2.65 11.20 -3.54
C LYS A 34 -2.78 11.81 -4.93
N LYS A 35 -2.05 12.88 -5.21
CA LYS A 35 -2.10 13.52 -6.53
C LYS A 35 -1.66 12.58 -7.65
N THR A 36 -0.67 11.73 -7.39
CA THR A 36 -0.22 10.71 -8.35
C THR A 36 -1.31 9.68 -8.61
N ILE A 37 -1.95 9.16 -7.57
CA ILE A 37 -3.07 8.23 -7.69
C ILE A 37 -4.20 8.87 -8.49
N ASP A 38 -4.72 10.01 -8.04
CA ASP A 38 -5.89 10.66 -8.65
C ASP A 38 -5.67 11.00 -10.14
N THR A 39 -4.48 11.47 -10.48
CA THR A 39 -4.22 12.02 -11.83
C THR A 39 -3.76 10.97 -12.83
N TYR A 40 -2.92 10.02 -12.39
CA TYR A 40 -2.22 9.14 -13.32
C TYR A 40 -2.62 7.66 -13.19
N LEU A 41 -3.03 7.20 -12.00
CA LEU A 41 -3.27 5.79 -11.77
C LEU A 41 -4.76 5.43 -11.77
N THR A 42 -5.62 6.25 -11.16
CA THR A 42 -7.07 6.01 -11.12
C THR A 42 -7.67 5.71 -12.50
N PRO A 43 -7.34 6.46 -13.59
CA PRO A 43 -7.88 6.16 -14.91
C PRO A 43 -7.45 4.81 -15.50
N LEU A 44 -6.44 4.17 -14.91
CA LEU A 44 -5.94 2.85 -15.34
C LEU A 44 -6.57 1.69 -14.57
N VAL A 45 -7.21 1.99 -13.45
CA VAL A 45 -7.75 1.00 -12.50
C VAL A 45 -9.28 0.91 -12.57
N ILE A 46 -9.93 2.04 -12.79
CA ILE A 46 -11.39 2.09 -12.87
C ILE A 46 -11.91 1.18 -14.00
N GLY A 47 -12.88 0.31 -13.65
CA GLY A 47 -13.51 -0.64 -14.57
C GLY A 47 -12.71 -1.91 -14.84
N GLU A 48 -11.58 -2.11 -14.16
CA GLU A 48 -10.78 -3.34 -14.24
C GLU A 48 -11.24 -4.36 -13.17
N ASP A 49 -11.10 -5.65 -13.49
CA ASP A 49 -11.35 -6.73 -12.54
C ASP A 49 -10.22 -6.78 -11.50
N PRO A 50 -10.51 -6.72 -10.18
CA PRO A 50 -9.49 -6.84 -9.14
C PRO A 50 -8.61 -8.09 -9.24
N PHE A 51 -9.11 -9.18 -9.84
CA PHE A 51 -8.33 -10.41 -10.03
C PHE A 51 -7.29 -10.29 -11.13
N ASP A 52 -7.39 -9.29 -12.00
CA ASP A 52 -6.37 -8.95 -13.01
C ASP A 52 -5.24 -8.08 -12.41
N TYR A 53 -4.96 -8.22 -11.11
CA TYR A 53 -4.02 -7.40 -10.34
C TYR A 53 -2.65 -7.26 -11.00
N SER A 54 -2.10 -8.33 -11.59
CA SER A 54 -0.80 -8.30 -12.27
C SER A 54 -0.84 -7.43 -13.53
N TYR A 55 -1.92 -7.50 -14.29
CA TYR A 55 -2.11 -6.66 -15.47
C TYR A 55 -2.29 -5.19 -15.08
N ILE A 56 -3.09 -4.91 -14.05
CA ILE A 56 -3.31 -3.57 -13.51
C ILE A 56 -1.98 -2.98 -13.01
N TRP A 57 -1.20 -3.78 -12.28
CA TRP A 57 0.12 -3.37 -11.79
C TRP A 57 1.05 -2.99 -12.94
N GLU A 58 1.13 -3.83 -13.97
CA GLU A 58 1.96 -3.58 -15.14
C GLU A 58 1.53 -2.32 -15.92
N LYS A 59 0.21 -2.08 -16.08
CA LYS A 59 -0.31 -0.82 -16.67
C LYS A 59 0.16 0.40 -15.88
N MET A 60 0.02 0.37 -14.57
CA MET A 60 0.45 1.45 -13.69
C MET A 60 1.97 1.68 -13.77
N TYR A 61 2.75 0.60 -13.73
CA TYR A 61 4.20 0.66 -13.83
C TYR A 61 4.67 1.24 -15.16
N ARG A 62 4.14 0.77 -16.29
CA ARG A 62 4.48 1.28 -17.62
C ARG A 62 4.12 2.76 -17.77
N ARG A 63 3.00 3.18 -17.21
CA ARG A 63 2.57 4.59 -17.26
C ARG A 63 3.51 5.51 -16.50
N THR A 64 4.10 5.03 -15.43
CA THR A 64 4.91 5.85 -14.51
C THR A 64 6.42 5.60 -14.61
N HIS A 65 6.88 4.57 -15.35
CA HIS A 65 8.27 4.11 -15.29
C HIS A 65 9.32 5.19 -15.63
N ALA A 66 8.97 6.16 -16.48
CA ALA A 66 9.89 7.22 -16.89
C ALA A 66 10.23 8.19 -15.74
N TRP A 67 9.31 8.36 -14.76
CA TRP A 67 9.46 9.31 -13.66
C TRP A 67 9.12 8.73 -12.28
N GLY A 68 8.42 7.60 -12.20
CA GLY A 68 7.88 7.03 -10.98
C GLY A 68 8.43 5.65 -10.62
N ARG A 69 9.47 5.16 -11.31
CA ARG A 69 10.04 3.81 -11.13
C ARG A 69 10.60 3.56 -9.73
N ARG A 70 10.89 4.60 -8.97
CA ARG A 70 11.33 4.56 -7.57
C ARG A 70 10.64 5.67 -6.78
N GLY A 71 10.56 5.52 -5.46
CA GLY A 71 9.98 6.53 -4.58
C GLY A 71 8.47 6.69 -4.77
N LEU A 72 7.99 7.93 -4.94
CA LEU A 72 6.57 8.27 -4.87
C LEU A 72 5.67 7.50 -5.85
N GLY A 73 6.15 7.25 -7.07
CA GLY A 73 5.38 6.48 -8.06
C GLY A 73 5.13 5.04 -7.60
N MET A 74 6.16 4.38 -7.08
CA MET A 74 6.02 3.02 -6.54
C MET A 74 5.18 2.99 -5.28
N VAL A 75 5.28 3.99 -4.41
CA VAL A 75 4.43 4.10 -3.21
C VAL A 75 2.95 4.24 -3.60
N ALA A 76 2.65 5.01 -4.65
CA ALA A 76 1.30 5.16 -5.18
C ALA A 76 0.76 3.84 -5.77
N ILE A 77 1.58 3.13 -6.57
CA ILE A 77 1.22 1.80 -7.12
C ILE A 77 0.97 0.82 -5.98
N SER A 78 1.85 0.78 -4.95
CA SER A 78 1.72 -0.13 -3.81
C SER A 78 0.44 0.10 -3.02
N ALA A 79 -0.01 1.34 -2.85
CA ALA A 79 -1.26 1.64 -2.16
C ALA A 79 -2.47 1.04 -2.88
N ILE A 80 -2.50 1.13 -4.21
CA ILE A 80 -3.54 0.51 -5.03
C ILE A 80 -3.43 -1.02 -5.00
N ASP A 81 -2.23 -1.56 -5.18
CA ASP A 81 -1.99 -3.00 -5.19
C ASP A 81 -2.44 -3.66 -3.88
N ILE A 82 -2.11 -3.06 -2.73
CA ILE A 82 -2.58 -3.54 -1.42
C ILE A 82 -4.11 -3.54 -1.35
N ALA A 83 -4.78 -2.49 -1.84
CA ALA A 83 -6.24 -2.43 -1.86
C ALA A 83 -6.86 -3.52 -2.74
N LEU A 84 -6.27 -3.84 -3.91
CA LEU A 84 -6.71 -4.93 -4.77
C LEU A 84 -6.58 -6.29 -4.08
N TRP A 85 -5.45 -6.55 -3.39
CA TRP A 85 -5.27 -7.77 -2.60
C TRP A 85 -6.28 -7.88 -1.45
N ASP A 86 -6.64 -6.77 -0.80
CA ASP A 86 -7.66 -6.73 0.24
C ASP A 86 -9.06 -7.07 -0.33
N ILE A 87 -9.41 -6.52 -1.51
CA ILE A 87 -10.63 -6.87 -2.23
C ILE A 87 -10.68 -8.39 -2.52
N MET A 88 -9.62 -8.93 -3.14
CA MET A 88 -9.55 -10.36 -3.47
C MET A 88 -9.68 -11.24 -2.22
N GLY A 89 -9.05 -10.83 -1.11
CA GLY A 89 -9.18 -11.50 0.18
C GLY A 89 -10.61 -11.52 0.68
N LYS A 90 -11.33 -10.40 0.58
CA LYS A 90 -12.74 -10.25 0.98
C LYS A 90 -13.67 -11.07 0.09
N ILE A 91 -13.53 -10.98 -1.23
CA ILE A 91 -14.33 -11.75 -2.19
C ILE A 91 -14.17 -13.26 -1.95
N THR A 92 -12.95 -13.73 -1.77
CA THR A 92 -12.66 -15.16 -1.60
C THR A 92 -12.85 -15.66 -0.16
N ASN A 93 -13.10 -14.75 0.79
CA ASN A 93 -13.12 -15.02 2.23
C ASN A 93 -11.84 -15.74 2.71
N LYS A 94 -10.67 -15.27 2.23
CA LYS A 94 -9.35 -15.81 2.56
C LYS A 94 -8.39 -14.71 2.92
N PRO A 95 -7.53 -14.91 3.93
CA PRO A 95 -6.46 -13.96 4.20
C PRO A 95 -5.44 -13.95 3.04
N VAL A 96 -4.87 -12.79 2.78
CA VAL A 96 -3.95 -12.54 1.65
C VAL A 96 -2.83 -13.58 1.56
N PHE A 97 -2.25 -14.00 2.70
CA PHE A 97 -1.18 -15.01 2.66
C PHE A 97 -1.63 -16.34 2.04
N LYS A 98 -2.92 -16.69 2.11
CA LYS A 98 -3.46 -17.88 1.46
C LYS A 98 -3.53 -17.73 -0.05
N LEU A 99 -3.83 -16.52 -0.52
CA LEU A 99 -3.85 -16.20 -1.96
C LEU A 99 -2.42 -16.16 -2.52
N LEU A 100 -1.44 -15.81 -1.71
CA LEU A 100 -0.01 -15.78 -2.07
C LEU A 100 0.70 -17.15 -1.97
N GLY A 101 -0.04 -18.25 -1.87
CA GLY A 101 0.54 -19.59 -1.86
C GLY A 101 0.53 -20.28 -0.48
N GLY A 102 0.01 -19.63 0.56
CA GLY A 102 -0.19 -20.22 1.88
C GLY A 102 0.97 -20.00 2.86
N ARG A 103 0.95 -20.78 3.94
CA ARG A 103 1.93 -20.64 5.02
C ARG A 103 3.27 -21.26 4.61
N THR A 104 4.33 -20.46 4.69
CA THR A 104 5.71 -20.92 4.47
C THR A 104 6.45 -21.20 5.78
N LYS A 105 6.05 -20.55 6.89
CA LYS A 105 6.65 -20.71 8.22
C LYS A 105 5.57 -20.62 9.30
N GLU A 106 5.76 -21.34 10.41
CA GLU A 106 4.86 -21.25 11.56
C GLU A 106 5.15 -20.01 12.42
N LYS A 107 6.42 -19.63 12.53
CA LYS A 107 6.89 -18.46 13.28
C LYS A 107 7.81 -17.64 12.41
N ILE A 108 7.62 -16.33 12.44
CA ILE A 108 8.45 -15.35 11.73
C ILE A 108 9.29 -14.62 12.77
N PRO A 109 10.64 -14.62 12.65
CA PRO A 109 11.48 -13.78 13.50
C PRO A 109 11.12 -12.31 13.28
N VAL A 110 10.94 -11.59 14.35
CA VAL A 110 10.64 -10.16 14.33
C VAL A 110 11.62 -9.39 15.21
N TYR A 111 11.76 -8.11 14.97
CA TYR A 111 12.49 -7.19 15.83
C TYR A 111 11.63 -5.97 16.13
N ALA A 112 11.86 -5.34 17.27
CA ALA A 112 11.22 -4.08 17.60
C ALA A 112 11.87 -2.94 16.80
N SER A 113 11.14 -2.34 15.85
CA SER A 113 11.68 -1.26 15.00
C SER A 113 11.42 0.15 15.54
N LYS A 114 10.83 0.28 16.73
CA LYS A 114 10.34 1.54 17.29
C LYS A 114 11.38 2.35 18.06
N LEU A 115 12.62 1.89 18.10
CA LEU A 115 13.72 2.57 18.79
C LEU A 115 14.20 3.78 17.97
N TYR A 116 13.41 4.84 17.93
CA TYR A 116 13.87 6.13 17.44
C TYR A 116 14.77 6.79 18.49
N SER A 117 15.68 7.67 18.04
CA SER A 117 16.54 8.45 18.93
C SER A 117 15.69 9.23 19.94
N GLN A 118 15.71 8.79 21.17
CA GLN A 118 15.02 9.40 22.30
C GLN A 118 15.94 9.42 23.53
N PRO A 119 15.69 10.25 24.54
CA PRO A 119 16.49 10.28 25.76
C PRO A 119 16.57 8.90 26.43
N ILE A 120 17.74 8.52 26.93
CA ILE A 120 18.01 7.19 27.53
C ILE A 120 16.98 6.82 28.61
N LYS A 121 16.51 7.80 29.40
CA LYS A 121 15.49 7.60 30.44
C LYS A 121 14.12 7.14 29.89
N ASP A 122 13.84 7.39 28.62
CA ASP A 122 12.58 7.03 27.97
C ASP A 122 12.68 5.68 27.25
N LEU A 123 13.90 5.27 26.86
CA LEU A 123 14.21 3.94 26.30
C LEU A 123 14.00 2.78 27.29
N GLN A 124 14.05 3.06 28.59
CA GLN A 124 13.86 2.04 29.64
C GLN A 124 12.39 1.75 29.98
N LYS A 125 11.45 2.48 29.38
CA LYS A 125 10.01 2.36 29.64
C LYS A 125 9.24 1.61 28.53
N GLU A 126 9.89 1.27 27.42
CA GLU A 126 9.36 0.46 26.32
C GLU A 126 9.85 -1.00 26.42
#